data_42e384a14956836807fb025b3b155916
#
_entry.id   42e384a14956836807fb025b3b155916
#
_cell.length_a   1.000
_cell.length_b   1.000
_cell.length_c   1.000
_cell.angle_alpha   90.00
_cell.angle_beta   90.00
_cell.angle_gamma   90.00
#
_symmetry.space_group_name_H-M   'P 1'
#
loop_
_entity.id
_entity.type
_entity.pdbx_description
1 polymer ?
#
loop_
_entity_poly.entity_id
_entity_poly.type
_entity_poly.pdbx_seq_one_letter_code
_entity_poly.pdbx_strand_id
1 'polypeptide(L)'
;MSFGKAGTMHKWTLDEEQSGEVIRHALDLGINFFDTANGYSEGTSEEYLGRVLKESVARDKVVIASKVYFNPGRLSREAIMREIDGSLKRLGTDYLDLYIIHRFDYETPIEETMEALNV
;
A
#
# COMPACT_ATOMS: atom_id res chain seq x y z
N MET A 1 8.75 -0.93 -1.54
CA MET A 1 9.28 0.41 -1.89
C MET A 1 9.96 0.46 -3.25
N SER A 2 10.36 -0.66 -3.82
CA SER A 2 11.08 -0.71 -5.11
C SER A 2 10.18 -0.53 -6.33
N PHE A 3 8.89 -0.71 -6.19
CA PHE A 3 7.91 -0.53 -7.27
C PHE A 3 7.31 0.86 -7.22
N GLY A 4 7.21 1.51 -8.37
CA GLY A 4 6.59 2.81 -8.48
C GLY A 4 7.29 3.72 -9.48
N LYS A 5 6.63 4.78 -9.89
CA LYS A 5 7.13 5.72 -10.89
C LYS A 5 8.46 6.36 -10.45
N ALA A 6 9.50 6.15 -11.22
CA ALA A 6 10.81 6.76 -10.98
C ALA A 6 10.72 8.29 -11.06
N GLY A 7 11.49 8.97 -10.19
CA GLY A 7 11.52 10.42 -10.11
C GLY A 7 10.47 11.04 -9.19
N THR A 8 9.49 10.29 -8.70
CA THR A 8 8.52 10.80 -7.71
C THR A 8 9.12 10.84 -6.31
N MET A 9 9.81 9.79 -5.92
CA MET A 9 10.47 9.62 -4.63
C MET A 9 11.93 9.20 -4.80
N HIS A 10 12.15 8.17 -5.62
CA HIS A 10 13.47 7.61 -5.92
C HIS A 10 13.65 7.44 -7.42
N LYS A 11 14.89 7.51 -7.88
CA LYS A 11 15.24 7.32 -9.30
C LYS A 11 15.45 5.85 -9.67
N TRP A 12 15.62 4.99 -8.68
CA TRP A 12 15.97 3.58 -8.83
C TRP A 12 14.77 2.64 -8.80
N THR A 13 13.57 3.16 -8.64
CA THR A 13 12.35 2.34 -8.61
C THR A 13 12.04 1.75 -9.99
N LEU A 14 11.44 0.58 -9.98
CA LEU A 14 11.03 -0.13 -11.20
C LEU A 14 9.72 0.46 -11.75
N ASP A 15 9.62 0.58 -13.06
CA ASP A 15 8.38 0.96 -13.73
C ASP A 15 7.32 -0.16 -13.64
N GLU A 16 6.15 0.08 -14.19
CA GLU A 16 5.04 -0.88 -14.09
C GLU A 16 5.33 -2.22 -14.76
N GLU A 17 5.97 -2.22 -15.92
CA GLU A 17 6.34 -3.45 -16.65
C GLU A 17 7.38 -4.26 -15.88
N GLN A 18 8.46 -3.63 -15.45
CA GLN A 18 9.51 -4.27 -14.65
C GLN A 18 8.97 -4.76 -13.30
N SER A 19 8.14 -3.97 -12.64
CA SER A 19 7.47 -4.36 -11.40
C SER A 19 6.58 -5.59 -11.63
N GLY A 20 5.85 -5.62 -12.73
CA GLY A 20 5.00 -6.75 -13.10
C GLY A 20 5.79 -8.03 -13.29
N GLU A 21 6.95 -7.96 -13.94
CA GLU A 21 7.84 -9.12 -14.12
C GLU A 21 8.28 -9.70 -12.77
N VAL A 22 8.72 -8.85 -11.85
CA VAL A 22 9.16 -9.27 -10.51
C VAL A 22 8.01 -9.86 -9.71
N ILE A 23 6.86 -9.22 -9.70
CA ILE A 23 5.68 -9.67 -8.95
C ILE A 23 5.18 -11.02 -9.47
N ARG A 24 5.06 -11.19 -10.79
CA ARG A 24 4.65 -12.45 -11.40
C ARG A 24 5.64 -13.57 -11.10
N HIS A 25 6.93 -13.27 -11.15
CA HIS A 25 7.97 -14.25 -10.79
C HIS A 25 7.88 -14.65 -9.30
N ALA A 26 7.62 -13.69 -8.42
CA ALA A 26 7.40 -13.97 -7.00
C ALA A 26 6.20 -14.91 -6.79
N LEU A 27 5.09 -14.67 -7.48
CA LEU A 27 3.91 -15.55 -7.45
C LEU A 27 4.25 -16.97 -7.93
N ASP A 28 5.03 -17.11 -9.02
CA ASP A 28 5.47 -18.40 -9.55
C ASP A 28 6.33 -19.16 -8.54
N LEU A 29 7.09 -18.45 -7.71
CA LEU A 29 7.90 -19.04 -6.63
C LEU A 29 7.10 -19.37 -5.36
N GLY A 30 5.81 -19.07 -5.33
CA GLY A 30 4.93 -19.31 -4.17
C GLY A 30 4.88 -18.17 -3.16
N ILE A 31 5.48 -17.02 -3.44
CA ILE A 31 5.35 -15.84 -2.59
C ILE A 31 3.94 -15.29 -2.75
N ASN A 32 3.23 -15.09 -1.63
CA ASN A 32 1.84 -14.65 -1.62
C ASN A 32 1.58 -13.47 -0.68
N PHE A 33 2.60 -12.87 -0.08
CA PHE A 33 2.48 -11.72 0.80
C PHE A 33 3.19 -10.53 0.16
N PHE A 34 2.44 -9.46 -0.10
CA PHE A 34 2.94 -8.24 -0.77
C PHE A 34 2.74 -7.03 0.12
N ASP A 35 3.83 -6.31 0.37
CA ASP A 35 3.88 -5.13 1.23
C ASP A 35 4.12 -3.86 0.42
N THR A 36 3.29 -2.86 0.62
CA THR A 36 3.40 -1.53 0.03
C THR A 36 3.06 -0.45 1.06
N ALA A 37 2.90 0.78 0.64
CA ALA A 37 2.47 1.90 1.48
C ALA A 37 1.84 3.00 0.62
N ASN A 38 0.95 3.79 1.22
CA ASN A 38 0.33 4.93 0.54
C ASN A 38 1.36 5.96 0.03
N GLY A 39 2.48 6.10 0.74
CA GLY A 39 3.53 7.07 0.39
C GLY A 39 4.57 6.58 -0.61
N TYR A 40 4.64 5.28 -0.92
CA TYR A 40 5.67 4.77 -1.83
C TYR A 40 5.45 5.27 -3.25
N SER A 41 6.43 6.02 -3.77
CA SER A 41 6.39 6.66 -5.09
C SER A 41 5.08 7.40 -5.35
N GLU A 42 4.62 8.15 -4.33
CA GLU A 42 3.39 8.96 -4.37
C GLU A 42 2.13 8.16 -4.76
N GLY A 43 2.04 6.93 -4.29
CA GLY A 43 0.89 6.04 -4.51
C GLY A 43 1.02 5.14 -5.73
N THR A 44 1.98 5.35 -6.62
CA THR A 44 2.14 4.51 -7.81
C THR A 44 2.59 3.09 -7.48
N SER A 45 3.25 2.87 -6.33
CA SER A 45 3.57 1.53 -5.85
C SER A 45 2.31 0.70 -5.62
N GLU A 46 1.30 1.26 -4.96
CA GLU A 46 0.00 0.61 -4.77
C GLU A 46 -0.71 0.37 -6.10
N GLU A 47 -0.69 1.34 -7.02
CA GLU A 47 -1.31 1.21 -8.33
C GLU A 47 -0.69 0.08 -9.16
N TYR A 48 0.64 -0.01 -9.22
CA TYR A 48 1.35 -1.06 -9.96
C TYR A 48 1.09 -2.42 -9.37
N LEU A 49 1.22 -2.56 -8.06
CA LEU A 49 0.96 -3.81 -7.36
C LEU A 49 -0.48 -4.28 -7.59
N GLY A 50 -1.44 -3.39 -7.41
CA GLY A 50 -2.86 -3.70 -7.57
C GLY A 50 -3.20 -4.20 -8.97
N ARG A 51 -2.72 -3.52 -10.01
CA ARG A 51 -2.98 -3.94 -11.40
C ARG A 51 -2.38 -5.31 -11.73
N VAL A 52 -1.12 -5.53 -11.34
CA VAL A 52 -0.44 -6.79 -11.62
C VAL A 52 -1.09 -7.96 -10.88
N LEU A 53 -1.42 -7.80 -9.60
CA LEU A 53 -2.08 -8.85 -8.82
C LEU A 53 -3.47 -9.17 -9.36
N LYS A 54 -4.24 -8.15 -9.73
CA LYS A 54 -5.60 -8.35 -10.28
C LYS A 54 -5.60 -9.17 -11.57
N GLU A 55 -4.58 -9.00 -12.40
CA GLU A 55 -4.42 -9.75 -13.66
C GLU A 55 -3.84 -11.15 -13.47
N SER A 56 -3.13 -11.40 -12.37
CA SER A 56 -2.25 -12.56 -12.22
C SER A 56 -2.78 -13.60 -11.24
N VAL A 57 -3.63 -13.24 -10.28
CA VAL A 57 -4.04 -14.12 -9.18
C VAL A 57 -5.38 -13.69 -8.59
N ALA A 58 -6.15 -14.64 -8.05
CA ALA A 58 -7.36 -14.32 -7.31
C ALA A 58 -7.02 -13.60 -6.00
N ARG A 59 -7.84 -12.59 -5.62
CA ARG A 59 -7.59 -11.73 -4.45
C ARG A 59 -7.43 -12.51 -3.14
N ASP A 60 -8.20 -13.57 -2.95
CA ASP A 60 -8.18 -14.42 -1.76
C ASP A 60 -6.95 -15.33 -1.64
N LYS A 61 -6.10 -15.36 -2.66
CA LYS A 61 -4.86 -16.14 -2.68
C LYS A 61 -3.63 -15.35 -2.28
N VAL A 62 -3.78 -14.06 -2.04
CA VAL A 62 -2.66 -13.19 -1.65
C VAL A 62 -3.03 -12.36 -0.43
N VAL A 63 -1.99 -12.03 0.34
CA VAL A 63 -2.04 -11.11 1.46
C VAL A 63 -1.48 -9.77 0.99
N ILE A 64 -2.25 -8.71 1.13
CA ILE A 64 -1.82 -7.36 0.79
C ILE A 64 -1.74 -6.52 2.05
N ALA A 65 -0.55 -5.97 2.31
CA ALA A 65 -0.30 -5.02 3.38
C ALA A 65 -0.04 -3.63 2.81
N SER A 66 -0.61 -2.60 3.41
CA SER A 66 -0.27 -1.21 3.14
C SER A 66 -0.14 -0.41 4.43
N LYS A 67 0.31 0.83 4.32
CA LYS A 67 0.70 1.64 5.48
C LYS A 67 0.18 3.07 5.33
N VAL A 68 0.00 3.73 6.48
CA VAL A 68 -0.43 5.13 6.59
C VAL A 68 0.50 5.88 7.55
N TYR A 69 0.86 7.08 7.22
CA TYR A 69 1.55 8.09 8.03
C TYR A 69 2.06 9.27 7.18
N PHE A 70 2.72 9.00 6.03
CA PHE A 70 3.32 10.04 5.18
C PHE A 70 2.27 10.71 4.30
N ASN A 71 1.32 11.39 4.95
CA ASN A 71 0.16 12.05 4.35
C ASN A 71 -0.27 13.21 5.26
N PRO A 72 -1.01 14.19 4.75
CA PRO A 72 -1.60 15.24 5.58
C PRO A 72 -2.47 14.65 6.69
N GLY A 73 -2.32 15.19 7.91
CA GLY A 73 -3.03 14.71 9.09
C GLY A 73 -2.49 13.41 9.69
N ARG A 74 -1.47 12.84 9.12
CA ARG A 74 -0.74 11.64 9.60
C ARG A 74 -1.65 10.52 10.09
N LEU A 75 -1.80 10.32 11.42
CA LEU A 75 -2.61 9.26 12.02
C LEU A 75 -3.89 9.78 12.69
N SER A 76 -4.33 11.00 12.38
CA SER A 76 -5.64 11.46 12.82
C SER A 76 -6.75 10.57 12.24
N ARG A 77 -7.89 10.50 12.91
CA ARG A 77 -9.03 9.71 12.44
C ARG A 77 -9.41 10.05 11.00
N GLU A 78 -9.53 11.35 10.71
CA GLU A 78 -9.86 11.83 9.36
C GLU A 78 -8.84 11.36 8.32
N ALA A 79 -7.55 11.47 8.65
CA ALA A 79 -6.47 11.03 7.76
C ALA A 79 -6.51 9.52 7.51
N ILE A 80 -6.64 8.71 8.55
CA ILE A 80 -6.71 7.24 8.43
C ILE A 80 -7.89 6.83 7.52
N MET A 81 -9.08 7.38 7.75
CA MET A 81 -10.26 7.06 6.95
C MET A 81 -10.10 7.47 5.48
N ARG A 82 -9.57 8.65 5.23
CA ARG A 82 -9.28 9.12 3.86
C ARG A 82 -8.22 8.29 3.17
N GLU A 83 -7.14 7.96 3.87
CA GLU A 83 -6.00 7.25 3.28
C GLU A 83 -6.30 5.77 3.01
N ILE A 84 -7.11 5.11 3.85
CA ILE A 84 -7.52 3.72 3.54
C ILE A 84 -8.37 3.67 2.27
N ASP A 85 -9.29 4.60 2.10
CA ASP A 85 -10.11 4.68 0.88
C ASP A 85 -9.24 4.91 -0.36
N GLY A 86 -8.24 5.79 -0.24
CA GLY A 86 -7.26 6.04 -1.30
C GLY A 86 -6.43 4.81 -1.65
N SER A 87 -5.94 4.10 -0.65
CA SER A 87 -5.16 2.87 -0.84
C SER A 87 -5.98 1.77 -1.49
N LEU A 88 -7.20 1.54 -1.04
CA LEU A 88 -8.11 0.55 -1.64
C LEU A 88 -8.40 0.88 -3.11
N LYS A 89 -8.60 2.14 -3.43
CA LYS A 89 -8.83 2.59 -4.81
C LYS A 89 -7.59 2.36 -5.69
N ARG A 90 -6.39 2.72 -5.21
CA ARG A 90 -5.15 2.52 -5.97
C ARG A 90 -4.82 1.04 -6.16
N LEU A 91 -5.03 0.23 -5.14
CA LEU A 91 -4.83 -1.22 -5.20
C LEU A 91 -5.94 -1.95 -5.99
N GLY A 92 -7.08 -1.31 -6.20
CA GLY A 92 -8.20 -1.90 -6.93
C GLY A 92 -8.85 -3.07 -6.18
N THR A 93 -8.91 -2.99 -4.85
CA THR A 93 -9.50 -4.01 -3.97
C THR A 93 -10.44 -3.36 -2.96
N ASP A 94 -11.31 -4.13 -2.35
CA ASP A 94 -12.26 -3.67 -1.34
C ASP A 94 -11.81 -3.94 0.11
N TYR A 95 -10.67 -4.60 0.30
CA TYR A 95 -10.08 -4.82 1.61
C TYR A 95 -8.55 -4.95 1.57
N LEU A 96 -7.91 -4.65 2.71
CA LEU A 96 -6.53 -5.00 3.00
C LEU A 96 -6.52 -6.13 4.04
N ASP A 97 -5.52 -7.00 3.95
CA ASP A 97 -5.30 -8.04 4.97
C ASP A 97 -4.57 -7.47 6.19
N LEU A 98 -3.70 -6.49 5.96
CA LEU A 98 -2.94 -5.84 7.02
C LEU A 98 -2.80 -4.34 6.74
N TYR A 99 -3.23 -3.51 7.68
CA TYR A 99 -3.06 -2.05 7.61
C TYR A 99 -2.15 -1.59 8.74
N ILE A 100 -1.05 -0.91 8.39
CA ILE A 100 0.07 -0.65 9.28
C ILE A 100 0.24 0.84 9.47
N ILE A 101 0.44 1.30 10.70
CA ILE A 101 0.97 2.63 10.97
C ILE A 101 2.47 2.63 10.65
N HIS A 102 2.88 3.45 9.70
CA HIS A 102 4.25 3.46 9.16
C HIS A 102 5.27 4.02 10.17
N ARG A 103 4.83 5.00 10.97
CA ARG A 103 5.56 5.61 12.09
C ARG A 103 4.58 6.03 13.17
N PHE A 104 5.07 6.19 14.38
CA PHE A 104 4.30 6.76 15.47
C PHE A 104 4.06 8.28 15.22
N ASP A 105 2.84 8.74 15.46
CA ASP A 105 2.46 10.15 15.37
C ASP A 105 2.38 10.76 16.77
N TYR A 106 3.35 11.59 17.12
CA TYR A 106 3.42 12.26 18.42
C TYR A 106 2.42 13.41 18.59
N GLU A 107 1.76 13.84 17.51
CA GLU A 107 0.81 14.95 17.50
C GLU A 107 -0.65 14.50 17.60
N THR A 108 -0.93 13.23 17.36
CA THR A 108 -2.27 12.64 17.47
C THR A 108 -2.35 11.74 18.70
N PRO A 109 -3.37 11.89 19.57
CA PRO A 109 -3.59 10.97 20.68
C PRO A 109 -3.71 9.53 20.18
N ILE A 110 -3.02 8.60 20.86
CA ILE A 110 -3.01 7.20 20.41
C ILE A 110 -4.40 6.57 20.42
N GLU A 111 -5.26 7.01 21.33
CA GLU A 111 -6.65 6.57 21.43
C GLU A 111 -7.42 6.87 20.14
N GLU A 112 -7.26 8.08 19.57
CA GLU A 112 -7.89 8.48 18.31
C GLU A 112 -7.43 7.58 17.16
N THR A 113 -6.13 7.31 17.08
CA THR A 113 -5.56 6.43 16.06
C THR A 113 -6.11 5.00 16.19
N MET A 114 -6.14 4.47 17.41
CA MET A 114 -6.62 3.11 17.67
C MET A 114 -8.12 2.96 17.41
N GLU A 115 -8.92 3.96 17.76
CA GLU A 115 -10.34 3.99 17.44
C GLU A 115 -10.58 4.00 15.93
N ALA A 116 -9.81 4.78 15.18
CA ALA A 116 -9.90 4.82 13.73
C ALA A 116 -9.56 3.47 13.08
N LEU A 117 -8.53 2.80 13.58
CA LEU A 117 -8.11 1.47 13.07
C LEU A 117 -9.10 0.36 13.42
N ASN A 118 -9.94 0.55 14.42
CA ASN A 118 -10.94 -0.43 14.88
C ASN A 118 -12.31 -0.31 14.17
N VAL A 119 -12.44 0.58 13.25
CA VAL A 119 -13.72 0.81 12.55
C VAL A 119 -14.07 -0.29 11.53
#